data_1f9d05c6aef16cff5f2e746ea0c1130d
#
_entry.id   1f9d05c6aef16cff5f2e746ea0c1130d
#
_cell.length_a   1.000
_cell.length_b   1.000
_cell.length_c   1.000
_cell.angle_alpha   90.00
_cell.angle_beta   90.00
_cell.angle_gamma   90.00
#
_symmetry.space_group_name_H-M   'P 1'
#
loop_
_entity.id
_entity.type
_entity.pdbx_description
1 polymer ?
#
loop_
_entity_poly.entity_id
_entity_poly.type
_entity_poly.pdbx_seq_one_letter_code
_entity_poly.pdbx_strand_id
1 'polypeptide(L)'
;MTSNAFKITEEKLPDAPELARRVKALAEQAERQDGMAPLSEQFLNGLSDSRLEHRHLVAWVGEEPCGVAGLEGSTAELFIAPDFRGQGFGAALYDAAAKTPNLHAWAHGNLPAAQALAHSRDLQVTRKLVVMGIGGEELAAAARPEGLPLTALNYTEAVDKWGKDFVEEQWLKVNNEAFSWHPEQGGWDLDR
;
A
#
# COMPACT_ATOMS: atom_id res chain seq x y z
N MET A 1 7.53 -31.18 21.24
CA MET A 1 6.72 -30.77 20.10
C MET A 1 6.21 -29.39 20.39
N THR A 2 6.86 -28.34 19.91
CA THR A 2 6.40 -26.96 20.04
C THR A 2 5.09 -26.84 19.28
N SER A 3 4.03 -26.49 19.99
CA SER A 3 2.71 -26.24 19.41
C SER A 3 2.83 -25.13 18.35
N ASN A 4 2.60 -25.44 17.08
CA ASN A 4 2.49 -24.47 15.98
C ASN A 4 1.16 -23.68 16.12
N ALA A 5 0.89 -23.14 17.28
CA ALA A 5 -0.33 -22.41 17.56
C ALA A 5 -0.34 -21.09 16.77
N PHE A 6 -1.46 -20.85 16.07
CA PHE A 6 -1.71 -19.55 15.44
C PHE A 6 -2.04 -18.51 16.52
N LYS A 7 -1.46 -17.32 16.38
CA LYS A 7 -1.77 -16.15 17.24
C LYS A 7 -1.65 -14.86 16.44
N ILE A 8 -2.28 -13.81 16.95
CA ILE A 8 -2.14 -12.44 16.43
C ILE A 8 -1.71 -11.56 17.59
N THR A 9 -0.69 -10.75 17.38
CA THR A 9 -0.20 -9.76 18.35
C THR A 9 -0.14 -8.39 17.71
N GLU A 10 -0.33 -7.35 18.50
CA GLU A 10 -0.06 -5.98 18.10
C GLU A 10 1.41 -5.67 18.37
N GLU A 11 2.14 -5.25 17.34
CA GLU A 11 3.56 -5.02 17.40
C GLU A 11 3.89 -3.58 16.93
N LYS A 12 4.89 -2.98 17.56
CA LYS A 12 5.49 -1.73 17.07
C LYS A 12 6.64 -2.07 16.14
N LEU A 13 6.34 -2.32 14.86
CA LEU A 13 7.34 -2.76 13.89
C LEU A 13 8.50 -1.77 13.70
N PRO A 14 8.31 -0.43 13.72
CA PRO A 14 9.44 0.50 13.68
C PRO A 14 10.43 0.35 14.84
N ASP A 15 9.98 -0.14 16.01
CA ASP A 15 10.84 -0.39 17.17
C ASP A 15 11.45 -1.82 17.15
N ALA A 16 11.05 -2.65 16.16
CA ALA A 16 11.46 -4.04 16.01
C ALA A 16 12.04 -4.32 14.61
N PRO A 17 13.20 -3.75 14.23
CA PRO A 17 13.70 -3.73 12.86
C PRO A 17 13.92 -5.12 12.26
N GLU A 18 14.29 -6.11 13.07
CA GLU A 18 14.44 -7.48 12.60
C GLU A 18 13.08 -8.12 12.22
N LEU A 19 12.04 -7.86 13.00
CA LEU A 19 10.69 -8.31 12.67
C LEU A 19 10.14 -7.57 11.46
N ALA A 20 10.34 -6.26 11.38
CA ALA A 20 9.94 -5.45 10.23
C ALA A 20 10.58 -5.97 8.93
N ARG A 21 11.87 -6.32 8.97
CA ARG A 21 12.59 -6.92 7.84
C ARG A 21 11.98 -8.27 7.43
N ARG A 22 11.62 -9.12 8.38
CA ARG A 22 10.96 -10.41 8.11
C ARG A 22 9.60 -10.21 7.47
N VAL A 23 8.77 -9.30 7.99
CA VAL A 23 7.46 -8.96 7.43
C VAL A 23 7.59 -8.41 6.01
N LYS A 24 8.58 -7.53 5.75
CA LYS A 24 8.85 -7.02 4.41
C LYS A 24 9.22 -8.13 3.43
N ALA A 25 10.06 -9.07 3.84
CA ALA A 25 10.42 -10.23 3.00
C ALA A 25 9.20 -11.10 2.66
N LEU A 26 8.23 -11.25 3.59
CA LEU A 26 6.96 -11.94 3.33
C LEU A 26 6.08 -11.16 2.33
N ALA A 27 6.07 -9.82 2.40
CA ALA A 27 5.36 -8.98 1.43
C ALA A 27 5.95 -9.14 0.03
N GLU A 28 7.27 -9.14 -0.10
CA GLU A 28 7.97 -9.39 -1.36
C GLU A 28 7.71 -10.80 -1.91
N GLN A 29 7.58 -11.80 -1.05
CA GLN A 29 7.20 -13.16 -1.45
C GLN A 29 5.76 -13.17 -2.00
N ALA A 30 4.83 -12.50 -1.31
CA ALA A 30 3.45 -12.38 -1.75
C ALA A 30 3.35 -11.67 -3.10
N GLU A 31 4.08 -10.56 -3.29
CA GLU A 31 4.12 -9.83 -4.54
C GLU A 31 4.62 -10.70 -5.71
N ARG A 32 5.71 -11.45 -5.51
CA ARG A 32 6.21 -12.37 -6.55
C ARG A 32 5.19 -13.44 -6.93
N GLN A 33 4.41 -13.94 -5.96
CA GLN A 33 3.40 -14.97 -6.21
C GLN A 33 2.15 -14.41 -6.89
N ASP A 34 1.73 -13.22 -6.49
CA ASP A 34 0.44 -12.63 -6.88
C ASP A 34 0.58 -11.70 -8.08
N GLY A 35 1.81 -11.28 -8.44
CA GLY A 35 2.07 -10.25 -9.45
C GLY A 35 1.60 -8.85 -9.03
N MET A 36 1.32 -8.65 -7.75
CA MET A 36 0.81 -7.41 -7.18
C MET A 36 1.32 -7.24 -5.74
N ALA A 37 1.85 -6.06 -5.42
CA ALA A 37 2.25 -5.74 -4.06
C ALA A 37 1.05 -5.82 -3.11
N PRO A 38 1.17 -6.55 -1.98
CA PRO A 38 0.07 -6.72 -1.03
C PRO A 38 -0.20 -5.50 -0.16
N LEU A 39 0.78 -4.59 -0.06
CA LEU A 39 0.72 -3.34 0.67
C LEU A 39 1.12 -2.19 -0.25
N SER A 40 0.50 -1.04 -0.07
CA SER A 40 0.92 0.20 -0.71
C SER A 40 2.29 0.66 -0.18
N GLU A 41 2.91 1.59 -0.90
CA GLU A 41 4.18 2.19 -0.48
C GLU A 41 4.09 2.81 0.92
N GLN A 42 2.99 3.50 1.23
CA GLN A 42 2.77 4.10 2.54
C GLN A 42 2.75 3.05 3.66
N PHE A 43 2.03 1.95 3.47
CA PHE A 43 1.99 0.87 4.46
C PHE A 43 3.31 0.11 4.55
N LEU A 44 4.05 -0.05 3.46
CA LEU A 44 5.40 -0.61 3.47
C LEU A 44 6.38 0.29 4.24
N ASN A 45 6.30 1.61 4.06
CA ASN A 45 7.11 2.58 4.80
C ASN A 45 6.77 2.56 6.29
N GLY A 46 5.49 2.44 6.64
CA GLY A 46 5.02 2.34 8.02
C GLY A 46 5.59 1.16 8.80
N LEU A 47 6.09 0.12 8.13
CA LEU A 47 6.76 -1.00 8.80
C LEU A 47 8.06 -0.58 9.50
N SER A 48 8.68 0.53 9.09
CA SER A 48 9.98 1.00 9.60
C SER A 48 10.02 2.48 10.01
N ASP A 49 9.04 3.28 9.59
CA ASP A 49 8.99 4.72 9.90
C ASP A 49 7.96 5.01 10.99
N SER A 50 8.45 5.27 12.21
CA SER A 50 7.61 5.56 13.38
C SER A 50 6.82 6.88 13.26
N ARG A 51 7.24 7.80 12.37
CA ARG A 51 6.55 9.07 12.15
C ARG A 51 5.15 8.89 11.53
N LEU A 52 4.94 7.75 10.85
CA LEU A 52 3.65 7.40 10.23
C LEU A 52 2.62 6.90 11.24
N GLU A 53 3.04 6.58 12.46
CA GLU A 53 2.17 6.15 13.57
C GLU A 53 1.25 4.96 13.22
N HIS A 54 1.65 4.12 12.25
CA HIS A 54 0.89 2.94 11.89
C HIS A 54 0.86 1.92 13.03
N ARG A 55 -0.29 1.29 13.21
CA ARG A 55 -0.43 0.10 14.07
C ARG A 55 -0.26 -1.15 13.23
N HIS A 56 0.35 -2.18 13.78
CA HIS A 56 0.59 -3.43 13.07
C HIS A 56 0.07 -4.61 13.88
N LEU A 57 -0.82 -5.39 13.27
CA LEU A 57 -1.23 -6.69 13.80
C LEU A 57 -0.45 -7.76 13.05
N VAL A 58 0.43 -8.48 13.74
CA VAL A 58 1.24 -9.53 13.14
C VAL A 58 0.60 -10.89 13.43
N ALA A 59 0.38 -11.67 12.39
CA ALA A 59 -0.08 -13.05 12.47
C ALA A 59 1.12 -13.99 12.55
N TRP A 60 1.07 -14.97 13.44
CA TRP A 60 2.14 -15.90 13.73
C TRP A 60 1.66 -17.35 13.66
N VAL A 61 2.56 -18.23 13.22
CA VAL A 61 2.45 -19.68 13.38
C VAL A 61 3.66 -20.15 14.17
N GLY A 62 3.45 -20.50 15.43
CA GLY A 62 4.55 -20.70 16.37
C GLY A 62 5.34 -19.40 16.59
N GLU A 63 6.62 -19.38 16.17
CA GLU A 63 7.53 -18.22 16.27
C GLU A 63 7.77 -17.53 14.90
N GLU A 64 7.07 -18.00 13.88
CA GLU A 64 7.22 -17.44 12.52
C GLU A 64 6.09 -16.46 12.21
N PRO A 65 6.39 -15.21 11.79
CA PRO A 65 5.38 -14.33 11.27
C PRO A 65 4.89 -14.89 9.92
N CYS A 66 3.58 -14.91 9.73
CA CYS A 66 2.96 -15.43 8.52
C CYS A 66 2.10 -14.41 7.78
N GLY A 67 1.96 -13.20 8.32
CA GLY A 67 1.23 -12.10 7.71
C GLY A 67 1.15 -10.88 8.61
N VAL A 68 0.66 -9.79 8.07
CA VAL A 68 0.47 -8.54 8.80
C VAL A 68 -0.79 -7.83 8.33
N ALA A 69 -1.43 -7.10 9.23
CA ALA A 69 -2.34 -6.01 8.90
C ALA A 69 -1.71 -4.70 9.41
N GLY A 70 -1.47 -3.77 8.51
CA GLY A 70 -1.16 -2.38 8.81
C GLY A 70 -2.46 -1.60 8.95
N LEU A 71 -2.50 -0.70 9.92
CA LEU A 71 -3.65 0.18 10.18
C LEU A 71 -3.17 1.62 10.29
N GLU A 72 -3.84 2.50 9.55
CA GLU A 72 -3.69 3.95 9.63
C GLU A 72 -5.07 4.57 9.82
N GLY A 73 -5.33 5.13 11.00
CA GLY A 73 -6.67 5.59 11.36
C GLY A 73 -7.71 4.47 11.21
N SER A 74 -8.67 4.64 10.29
CA SER A 74 -9.68 3.65 9.94
C SER A 74 -9.38 2.88 8.65
N THR A 75 -8.20 3.03 8.07
CA THR A 75 -7.77 2.30 6.87
C THR A 75 -6.89 1.12 7.23
N ALA A 76 -7.05 -0.01 6.56
CA ALA A 76 -6.22 -1.18 6.72
C ALA A 76 -5.80 -1.78 5.37
N GLU A 77 -4.59 -2.30 5.35
CA GLU A 77 -4.09 -3.21 4.33
C GLU A 77 -3.54 -4.46 5.00
N LEU A 78 -3.82 -5.63 4.44
CA LEU A 78 -3.40 -6.88 5.07
C LEU A 78 -3.05 -7.95 4.05
N PHE A 79 -2.14 -8.82 4.45
CA PHE A 79 -1.83 -10.03 3.67
C PHE A 79 -1.43 -11.20 4.57
N ILE A 80 -1.55 -12.39 4.00
CA ILE A 80 -0.95 -13.62 4.51
C ILE A 80 0.04 -14.14 3.46
N ALA A 81 1.22 -14.51 3.91
CA ALA A 81 2.26 -15.09 3.07
C ALA A 81 1.75 -16.35 2.37
N PRO A 82 2.14 -16.60 1.11
CA PRO A 82 1.56 -17.65 0.27
C PRO A 82 1.49 -19.02 0.92
N ASP A 83 2.56 -19.43 1.61
CA ASP A 83 2.68 -20.77 2.22
C ASP A 83 1.72 -20.99 3.40
N PHE A 84 1.12 -19.92 3.93
CA PHE A 84 0.20 -19.96 5.07
C PHE A 84 -1.27 -19.68 4.69
N ARG A 85 -1.57 -19.57 3.39
CA ARG A 85 -2.93 -19.30 2.92
C ARG A 85 -3.84 -20.52 3.00
N GLY A 86 -5.14 -20.30 2.88
CA GLY A 86 -6.15 -21.37 2.88
C GLY A 86 -6.45 -21.98 4.26
N GLN A 87 -5.87 -21.43 5.33
CA GLN A 87 -5.97 -21.95 6.70
C GLN A 87 -6.85 -21.08 7.63
N GLY A 88 -7.52 -20.07 7.07
CA GLY A 88 -8.37 -19.15 7.83
C GLY A 88 -7.63 -17.97 8.49
N PHE A 89 -6.29 -17.91 8.37
CA PHE A 89 -5.49 -16.88 9.04
C PHE A 89 -5.79 -15.46 8.54
N GLY A 90 -6.06 -15.28 7.24
CA GLY A 90 -6.46 -13.99 6.69
C GLY A 90 -7.79 -13.49 7.26
N ALA A 91 -8.72 -14.40 7.45
CA ALA A 91 -10.00 -14.11 8.07
C ALA A 91 -9.83 -13.67 9.53
N ALA A 92 -9.03 -14.44 10.32
CA ALA A 92 -8.75 -14.09 11.70
C ALA A 92 -8.00 -12.75 11.84
N LEU A 93 -7.06 -12.47 10.91
CA LEU A 93 -6.31 -11.21 10.90
C LEU A 93 -7.23 -10.03 10.57
N TYR A 94 -8.11 -10.19 9.58
CA TYR A 94 -9.14 -9.20 9.28
C TYR A 94 -10.07 -8.96 10.48
N ASP A 95 -10.57 -10.02 11.11
CA ASP A 95 -11.47 -9.93 12.27
C ASP A 95 -10.81 -9.22 13.47
N ALA A 96 -9.47 -9.36 13.61
CA ALA A 96 -8.71 -8.60 14.59
C ALA A 96 -8.60 -7.11 14.23
N ALA A 97 -8.36 -6.79 12.97
CA ALA A 97 -8.30 -5.42 12.46
C ALA A 97 -9.67 -4.73 12.52
N ALA A 98 -10.76 -5.47 12.27
CA ALA A 98 -12.14 -4.98 12.26
C ALA A 98 -12.66 -4.53 13.64
N LYS A 99 -11.88 -4.70 14.71
CA LYS A 99 -12.14 -4.05 15.99
C LYS A 99 -11.91 -2.55 15.96
N THR A 100 -11.22 -2.04 14.93
CA THR A 100 -11.07 -0.62 14.65
C THR A 100 -12.40 -0.07 14.12
N PRO A 101 -12.97 0.98 14.73
CA PRO A 101 -14.25 1.55 14.30
C PRO A 101 -14.18 2.06 12.86
N ASN A 102 -15.24 1.81 12.09
CA ASN A 102 -15.39 2.26 10.70
C ASN A 102 -14.23 1.83 9.79
N LEU A 103 -13.71 0.62 9.98
CA LEU A 103 -12.58 0.12 9.21
C LEU A 103 -12.93 0.02 7.71
N HIS A 104 -12.06 0.54 6.88
CA HIS A 104 -12.01 0.34 5.44
C HIS A 104 -10.77 -0.46 5.10
N ALA A 105 -10.92 -1.58 4.39
CA ALA A 105 -9.79 -2.39 3.96
C ALA A 105 -9.57 -2.28 2.46
N TRP A 106 -8.33 -2.08 2.05
CA TRP A 106 -7.93 -2.13 0.65
C TRP A 106 -7.57 -3.55 0.23
N ALA A 107 -8.02 -3.93 -0.96
CA ALA A 107 -7.70 -5.20 -1.61
C ALA A 107 -6.93 -4.93 -2.91
N HIS A 108 -5.62 -4.81 -2.82
CA HIS A 108 -4.76 -4.59 -3.99
C HIS A 108 -4.91 -5.72 -4.99
N GLY A 109 -5.09 -5.36 -6.27
CA GLY A 109 -5.33 -6.32 -7.35
C GLY A 109 -6.70 -7.02 -7.30
N ASN A 110 -7.52 -6.76 -6.28
CA ASN A 110 -8.83 -7.39 -6.10
C ASN A 110 -8.80 -8.92 -6.29
N LEU A 111 -7.80 -9.57 -5.68
CA LEU A 111 -7.52 -11.00 -5.84
C LEU A 111 -8.68 -11.88 -5.37
N PRO A 112 -8.84 -13.10 -5.92
CA PRO A 112 -9.92 -14.01 -5.55
C PRO A 112 -10.01 -14.30 -4.05
N ALA A 113 -8.86 -14.39 -3.36
CA ALA A 113 -8.81 -14.60 -1.91
C ALA A 113 -9.39 -13.41 -1.12
N ALA A 114 -9.11 -12.17 -1.56
CA ALA A 114 -9.66 -10.96 -0.96
C ALA A 114 -11.18 -10.86 -1.21
N GLN A 115 -11.63 -11.19 -2.43
CA GLN A 115 -13.06 -11.24 -2.75
C GLN A 115 -13.81 -12.28 -1.90
N ALA A 116 -13.23 -13.47 -1.72
CA ALA A 116 -13.80 -14.52 -0.87
C ALA A 116 -13.89 -14.08 0.59
N LEU A 117 -12.84 -13.41 1.10
CA LEU A 117 -12.85 -12.83 2.44
C LEU A 117 -13.94 -11.78 2.59
N ALA A 118 -14.03 -10.82 1.68
CA ALA A 118 -15.03 -9.78 1.68
C ALA A 118 -16.45 -10.37 1.66
N HIS A 119 -16.71 -11.33 0.78
CA HIS A 119 -18.00 -12.02 0.71
C HIS A 119 -18.33 -12.74 2.02
N SER A 120 -17.38 -13.43 2.64
CA SER A 120 -17.59 -14.18 3.89
C SER A 120 -17.85 -13.29 5.11
N ARG A 121 -17.66 -11.98 5.02
CA ARG A 121 -17.90 -10.96 6.05
C ARG A 121 -18.95 -9.94 5.64
N ASP A 122 -19.70 -10.19 4.57
CA ASP A 122 -20.71 -9.28 4.03
C ASP A 122 -20.21 -7.84 3.81
N LEU A 123 -18.92 -7.72 3.42
CA LEU A 123 -18.31 -6.41 3.20
C LEU A 123 -18.83 -5.79 1.90
N GLN A 124 -19.06 -4.48 1.95
CA GLN A 124 -19.51 -3.71 0.80
C GLN A 124 -18.33 -3.02 0.11
N VAL A 125 -18.31 -3.07 -1.21
CA VAL A 125 -17.34 -2.27 -1.99
C VAL A 125 -17.78 -0.81 -1.95
N THR A 126 -17.02 0.02 -1.26
CA THR A 126 -17.28 1.46 -1.14
C THR A 126 -16.53 2.27 -2.18
N ARG A 127 -15.41 1.75 -2.69
CA ARG A 127 -14.55 2.42 -3.68
C ARG A 127 -13.85 1.39 -4.56
N LYS A 128 -13.68 1.72 -5.84
CA LYS A 128 -12.90 0.93 -6.80
C LYS A 128 -11.96 1.86 -7.55
N LEU A 129 -10.66 1.63 -7.42
CA LEU A 129 -9.64 2.24 -8.26
C LEU A 129 -9.31 1.28 -9.41
N VAL A 130 -9.12 1.84 -10.58
CA VAL A 130 -8.76 1.06 -11.78
C VAL A 130 -7.49 1.61 -12.38
N VAL A 131 -6.58 0.71 -12.75
CA VAL A 131 -5.44 1.05 -13.57
C VAL A 131 -5.91 1.05 -15.01
N MET A 132 -5.73 2.19 -15.69
CA MET A 132 -6.07 2.34 -17.09
C MET A 132 -4.79 2.58 -17.88
N GLY A 133 -4.73 2.06 -19.09
CA GLY A 133 -3.62 2.27 -20.00
C GLY A 133 -4.10 2.60 -21.40
N ILE A 134 -3.30 3.36 -22.11
CA ILE A 134 -3.46 3.64 -23.54
C ILE A 134 -2.14 3.34 -24.22
N GLY A 135 -2.17 2.76 -25.42
CA GLY A 135 -0.95 2.40 -26.16
C GLY A 135 -1.14 2.37 -27.66
N GLY A 136 -0.06 2.10 -28.39
CA GLY A 136 -0.09 1.95 -29.86
C GLY A 136 -0.58 3.20 -30.58
N GLU A 137 -1.42 2.99 -31.59
CA GLU A 137 -1.96 4.07 -32.43
C GLU A 137 -2.89 5.01 -31.66
N GLU A 138 -3.60 4.51 -30.66
CA GLU A 138 -4.47 5.32 -29.79
C GLU A 138 -3.67 6.30 -28.94
N LEU A 139 -2.51 5.87 -28.39
CA LEU A 139 -1.59 6.76 -27.69
C LEU A 139 -1.03 7.81 -28.64
N ALA A 140 -0.59 7.42 -29.85
CA ALA A 140 -0.06 8.33 -30.84
C ALA A 140 -1.10 9.36 -31.29
N ALA A 141 -2.38 8.97 -31.40
CA ALA A 141 -3.48 9.87 -31.73
C ALA A 141 -3.81 10.85 -30.58
N ALA A 142 -3.78 10.36 -29.33
CA ALA A 142 -4.07 11.16 -28.15
C ALA A 142 -2.90 12.12 -27.77
N ALA A 143 -1.66 11.72 -28.04
CA ALA A 143 -0.44 12.46 -27.71
C ALA A 143 -0.09 13.60 -28.68
N ARG A 144 -1.07 14.13 -29.43
CA ARG A 144 -0.82 15.26 -30.34
C ARG A 144 -0.77 16.57 -29.58
N PRO A 145 0.41 17.22 -29.46
CA PRO A 145 0.56 18.47 -28.71
C PRO A 145 0.09 19.71 -29.49
N GLU A 146 -0.62 19.54 -30.62
CA GLU A 146 -1.03 20.64 -31.51
C GLU A 146 -1.97 21.60 -30.76
N GLY A 147 -1.57 22.87 -30.67
CA GLY A 147 -2.39 23.94 -30.13
C GLY A 147 -2.29 24.16 -28.62
N LEU A 148 -1.40 23.46 -27.92
CA LEU A 148 -1.14 23.78 -26.50
C LEU A 148 -0.33 25.09 -26.39
N PRO A 149 -0.80 26.11 -25.68
CA PRO A 149 -0.07 27.36 -25.46
C PRO A 149 1.09 27.20 -24.43
N LEU A 150 1.59 25.97 -24.27
CA LEU A 150 2.56 25.59 -23.27
C LEU A 150 3.77 24.94 -23.92
N THR A 151 4.95 25.20 -23.38
CA THR A 151 6.16 24.45 -23.69
C THR A 151 6.29 23.31 -22.68
N ALA A 152 6.14 22.07 -23.14
CA ALA A 152 6.43 20.90 -22.32
C ALA A 152 7.94 20.67 -22.29
N LEU A 153 8.50 20.49 -21.10
CA LEU A 153 9.88 20.10 -20.87
C LEU A 153 9.86 18.78 -20.09
N ASN A 154 10.82 17.90 -20.37
CA ASN A 154 11.07 16.77 -19.49
C ASN A 154 11.79 17.25 -18.22
N TYR A 155 11.92 16.33 -17.21
CA TYR A 155 12.52 16.69 -15.93
C TYR A 155 13.94 17.25 -16.07
N THR A 156 14.79 16.62 -16.88
CA THR A 156 16.17 17.06 -17.10
C THR A 156 16.23 18.45 -17.70
N GLU A 157 15.45 18.72 -18.75
CA GLU A 157 15.36 20.04 -19.38
C GLU A 157 14.84 21.12 -18.42
N ALA A 158 13.90 20.77 -17.57
CA ALA A 158 13.35 21.67 -16.55
C ALA A 158 14.42 21.99 -15.49
N VAL A 159 15.14 20.99 -15.01
CA VAL A 159 16.26 21.15 -14.04
C VAL A 159 17.39 21.99 -14.62
N ASP A 160 17.77 21.76 -15.86
CA ASP A 160 18.80 22.55 -16.55
C ASP A 160 18.39 24.02 -16.67
N LYS A 161 17.10 24.28 -16.84
CA LYS A 161 16.57 25.63 -17.04
C LYS A 161 16.34 26.41 -15.74
N TRP A 162 15.84 25.74 -14.69
CA TRP A 162 15.37 26.41 -13.47
C TRP A 162 16.06 25.95 -12.18
N GLY A 163 16.89 24.92 -12.25
CA GLY A 163 17.54 24.29 -11.10
C GLY A 163 16.66 23.22 -10.43
N LYS A 164 17.34 22.23 -9.88
CA LYS A 164 16.70 21.05 -9.27
C LYS A 164 15.73 21.43 -8.14
N ASP A 165 16.23 22.18 -7.17
CA ASP A 165 15.46 22.53 -5.97
C ASP A 165 14.14 23.23 -6.33
N PHE A 166 14.21 24.21 -7.26
CA PHE A 166 13.02 24.91 -7.73
C PHE A 166 12.02 23.96 -8.39
N VAL A 167 12.48 23.06 -9.27
CA VAL A 167 11.59 22.14 -9.99
C VAL A 167 10.92 21.19 -9.03
N GLU A 168 11.66 20.63 -8.07
CA GLU A 168 11.12 19.68 -7.09
C GLU A 168 10.17 20.35 -6.12
N GLU A 169 10.48 21.55 -5.62
CA GLU A 169 9.57 22.33 -4.76
C GLU A 169 8.25 22.66 -5.47
N GLN A 170 8.33 23.11 -6.74
CA GLN A 170 7.11 23.45 -7.50
C GLN A 170 6.28 22.21 -7.81
N TRP A 171 6.93 21.09 -8.18
CA TRP A 171 6.24 19.83 -8.39
C TRP A 171 5.54 19.36 -7.13
N LEU A 172 6.24 19.34 -6.00
CA LEU A 172 5.71 18.93 -4.70
C LEU A 172 4.52 19.80 -4.29
N LYS A 173 4.64 21.12 -4.43
CA LYS A 173 3.57 22.06 -4.14
C LYS A 173 2.31 21.76 -4.97
N VAL A 174 2.46 21.65 -6.29
CA VAL A 174 1.34 21.38 -7.20
C VAL A 174 0.71 20.02 -6.90
N ASN A 175 1.53 19.00 -6.64
CA ASN A 175 1.04 17.67 -6.27
C ASN A 175 0.23 17.71 -4.98
N ASN A 176 0.75 18.34 -3.92
CA ASN A 176 0.06 18.43 -2.63
C ASN A 176 -1.23 19.25 -2.72
N GLU A 177 -1.25 20.32 -3.52
CA GLU A 177 -2.46 21.12 -3.76
C GLU A 177 -3.51 20.30 -4.55
N ALA A 178 -3.09 19.60 -5.61
CA ALA A 178 -3.98 18.82 -6.47
C ALA A 178 -4.68 17.68 -5.72
N PHE A 179 -3.99 17.09 -4.76
CA PHE A 179 -4.48 15.94 -4.00
C PHE A 179 -4.85 16.25 -2.54
N SER A 180 -4.89 17.54 -2.15
CA SER A 180 -5.19 17.95 -0.76
C SER A 180 -6.49 17.40 -0.18
N TRP A 181 -7.45 17.06 -1.05
CA TRP A 181 -8.74 16.45 -0.69
C TRP A 181 -8.72 14.92 -0.69
N HIS A 182 -7.61 14.30 -1.16
CA HIS A 182 -7.55 12.86 -1.33
C HIS A 182 -7.25 12.18 0.02
N PRO A 183 -8.10 11.27 0.51
CA PRO A 183 -7.99 10.73 1.87
C PRO A 183 -6.74 9.85 2.09
N GLU A 184 -6.06 9.45 1.02
CA GLU A 184 -4.89 8.57 1.06
C GLU A 184 -3.61 9.27 0.63
N GLN A 185 -3.64 10.59 0.48
CA GLN A 185 -2.44 11.34 0.23
C GLN A 185 -1.70 11.58 1.55
N GLY A 186 -0.58 10.94 1.70
CA GLY A 186 0.28 11.16 2.83
C GLY A 186 1.19 12.37 2.62
N GLY A 187 0.79 13.59 2.91
CA GLY A 187 1.54 14.85 2.84
C GLY A 187 3.05 14.70 2.57
N TRP A 188 3.43 14.78 1.29
CA TRP A 188 4.81 14.56 0.86
C TRP A 188 5.66 15.79 1.17
N ASP A 189 6.90 15.58 1.56
CA ASP A 189 7.95 16.61 1.71
C ASP A 189 9.17 16.22 0.84
N LEU A 190 10.15 17.13 0.75
CA LEU A 190 11.35 16.92 -0.08
C LEU A 190 12.29 15.81 0.45
N ASP A 191 12.09 15.35 1.69
CA ASP A 191 12.90 14.30 2.31
C ASP A 191 12.29 12.90 2.12
N ARG A 192 11.17 12.82 1.42
CA ARG A 192 10.45 11.63 0.98
C ARG A 192 10.55 11.48 -0.52
#